data_29ac830929521386715cd3d384906e27
#
_entry.id   29ac830929521386715cd3d384906e27
#
_cell.length_a   1.000
_cell.length_b   1.000
_cell.length_c   1.000
_cell.angle_alpha   90.00
_cell.angle_beta   90.00
_cell.angle_gamma   90.00
#
_symmetry.space_group_name_H-M   'P 1'
#
loop_
_entity.id
_entity.type
_entity.pdbx_description
1 polymer ?
#
loop_
_entity_poly.entity_id
_entity_poly.type
_entity_poly.pdbx_seq_one_letter_code
_entity_poly.pdbx_strand_id
1 'polypeptide(L)'
;MANMKIVASAVSLLLAGLFLSQPAVAEGDPEAGRKLGYTCLGCHGIVGYRNAYPSFRVPKLGGQKAGYLVIALQGYRSGERPQPTKHDQANSLTDQEIDDVSAFLATLGNDTVAAGGTTVESVPPAAAACGACHGQNGISVNAQWPTLAGQHEGYLEHSLKQYKSGARANAIMGAQAAMVDEKDIPMLARYFASLKGLETTKPE
;
A
#
# COMPACT_ATOMS: atom_id res chain seq x y z
N MET A 1 49.96 -38.61 -51.16
CA MET A 1 49.47 -38.89 -49.81
C MET A 1 49.84 -37.65 -48.94
N ALA A 2 48.95 -36.73 -48.82
CA ALA A 2 49.17 -35.44 -48.11
C ALA A 2 48.54 -35.49 -46.74
N ASN A 3 49.36 -35.37 -45.74
CA ASN A 3 48.92 -35.31 -44.33
C ASN A 3 48.43 -33.88 -44.01
N MET A 4 47.12 -33.75 -43.80
CA MET A 4 46.50 -32.54 -43.39
C MET A 4 46.43 -32.51 -41.83
N LYS A 5 47.31 -31.70 -41.23
CA LYS A 5 47.29 -31.45 -39.79
C LYS A 5 46.18 -30.45 -39.46
N ILE A 6 45.16 -30.92 -38.78
CA ILE A 6 44.08 -30.09 -38.27
C ILE A 6 44.63 -29.37 -37.01
N VAL A 7 44.79 -28.04 -37.12
CA VAL A 7 45.11 -27.18 -35.99
C VAL A 7 43.79 -26.79 -35.34
N ALA A 8 43.50 -27.38 -34.18
CA ALA A 8 42.37 -26.99 -33.36
C ALA A 8 42.71 -25.71 -32.61
N SER A 9 42.18 -24.56 -33.06
CA SER A 9 42.23 -23.30 -32.32
C SER A 9 41.17 -23.32 -31.24
N ALA A 10 41.62 -23.45 -30.00
CA ALA A 10 40.76 -23.24 -28.85
C ALA A 10 40.47 -21.75 -28.67
N VAL A 11 39.30 -21.29 -29.10
CA VAL A 11 38.77 -19.96 -28.79
C VAL A 11 38.11 -20.04 -27.41
N SER A 12 38.85 -19.67 -26.38
CA SER A 12 38.30 -19.47 -25.04
C SER A 12 37.43 -18.21 -25.05
N LEU A 13 36.09 -18.39 -25.13
CA LEU A 13 35.13 -17.33 -24.85
C LEU A 13 35.15 -17.03 -23.37
N LEU A 14 35.84 -15.96 -22.99
CA LEU A 14 35.65 -15.29 -21.72
C LEU A 14 34.28 -14.58 -21.75
N LEU A 15 33.24 -15.30 -21.33
CA LEU A 15 31.95 -14.70 -20.94
C LEU A 15 32.18 -13.97 -19.60
N ALA A 16 32.63 -12.73 -19.68
CA ALA A 16 32.57 -11.83 -18.56
C ALA A 16 31.07 -11.56 -18.28
N GLY A 17 30.53 -12.28 -17.28
CA GLY A 17 29.19 -12.04 -16.79
C GLY A 17 29.13 -10.62 -16.22
N LEU A 18 28.54 -9.70 -17.00
CA LEU A 18 28.03 -8.45 -16.44
C LEU A 18 26.90 -8.83 -15.48
N PHE A 19 27.24 -9.00 -14.21
CA PHE A 19 26.25 -8.91 -13.15
C PHE A 19 25.75 -7.46 -13.15
N LEU A 20 24.64 -7.21 -13.86
CA LEU A 20 23.84 -6.04 -13.65
C LEU A 20 23.35 -6.11 -12.21
N SER A 21 24.08 -5.48 -11.30
CA SER A 21 23.60 -5.20 -9.95
C SER A 21 22.31 -4.40 -10.12
N GLN A 22 21.18 -5.07 -10.05
CA GLN A 22 19.91 -4.37 -9.90
C GLN A 22 20.06 -3.57 -8.60
N PRO A 23 19.75 -2.26 -8.60
CA PRO A 23 19.70 -1.54 -7.34
C PRO A 23 18.69 -2.31 -6.48
N ALA A 24 19.19 -2.90 -5.41
CA ALA A 24 18.31 -3.39 -4.34
C ALA A 24 17.48 -2.17 -3.94
N VAL A 25 16.18 -2.21 -4.13
CA VAL A 25 15.29 -1.25 -3.49
C VAL A 25 15.60 -1.41 -2.01
N ALA A 26 16.21 -0.41 -1.41
CA ALA A 26 16.59 -0.47 -0.02
C ALA A 26 15.29 -0.70 0.77
N GLU A 27 15.24 -1.82 1.47
CA GLU A 27 14.14 -2.08 2.39
C GLU A 27 14.21 -0.98 3.46
N GLY A 28 13.09 -0.27 3.72
CA GLY A 28 13.10 0.84 4.68
C GLY A 28 13.50 0.37 6.08
N ASP A 29 14.26 1.18 6.79
CA ASP A 29 14.67 0.92 8.19
C ASP A 29 13.55 1.38 9.14
N PRO A 30 12.84 0.48 9.83
CA PRO A 30 11.78 0.86 10.76
C PRO A 30 12.27 1.64 11.97
N GLU A 31 13.54 1.50 12.41
CA GLU A 31 14.08 2.29 13.51
C GLU A 31 14.35 3.75 13.10
N ALA A 32 14.85 3.98 11.89
CA ALA A 32 14.96 5.31 11.33
C ALA A 32 13.54 5.90 11.13
N GLY A 33 12.62 5.11 10.58
CA GLY A 33 11.23 5.48 10.35
C GLY A 33 10.45 5.82 11.61
N ARG A 34 10.78 5.23 12.77
CA ARG A 34 10.13 5.52 14.05
C ARG A 34 10.30 6.99 14.45
N LYS A 35 11.45 7.58 14.21
CA LYS A 35 11.72 9.00 14.51
C LYS A 35 10.91 9.93 13.61
N LEU A 36 10.76 9.56 12.34
CA LEU A 36 9.99 10.33 11.36
C LEU A 36 8.48 10.14 11.55
N GLY A 37 8.08 8.92 11.90
CA GLY A 37 6.68 8.51 12.06
C GLY A 37 5.95 9.18 13.21
N TYR A 38 6.67 9.81 14.15
CA TYR A 38 6.07 10.52 15.28
C TYR A 38 5.06 11.59 14.83
N THR A 39 5.36 12.33 13.77
CA THR A 39 4.45 13.33 13.21
C THR A 39 3.19 12.70 12.61
N CYS A 40 3.30 11.50 12.04
CA CYS A 40 2.16 10.76 11.50
C CYS A 40 1.20 10.33 12.63
N LEU A 41 1.78 9.83 13.74
CA LEU A 41 1.01 9.35 14.89
C LEU A 41 0.26 10.47 15.63
N GLY A 42 0.66 11.72 15.47
CA GLY A 42 -0.07 12.89 15.98
C GLY A 42 -1.51 12.99 15.48
N CYS A 43 -1.82 12.35 14.34
CA CYS A 43 -3.19 12.23 13.82
C CYS A 43 -3.63 10.77 13.72
N HIS A 44 -2.78 9.88 13.17
CA HIS A 44 -3.10 8.49 12.92
C HIS A 44 -3.06 7.60 14.17
N GLY A 45 -2.44 8.08 15.26
CA GLY A 45 -2.40 7.41 16.56
C GLY A 45 -3.55 7.76 17.50
N ILE A 46 -4.41 8.72 17.13
CA ILE A 46 -5.52 9.18 17.96
C ILE A 46 -6.81 8.47 17.59
N VAL A 47 -7.35 7.68 18.52
CA VAL A 47 -8.59 6.95 18.31
C VAL A 47 -9.75 7.93 18.05
N GLY A 48 -10.45 7.75 16.94
CA GLY A 48 -11.62 8.54 16.59
C GLY A 48 -11.32 9.93 15.99
N TYR A 49 -10.05 10.31 15.83
CA TYR A 49 -9.68 11.57 15.22
C TYR A 49 -10.27 11.74 13.81
N ARG A 50 -10.74 12.95 13.51
CA ARG A 50 -11.45 13.25 12.26
C ARG A 50 -10.85 14.45 11.55
N ASN A 51 -10.91 14.42 10.23
CA ASN A 51 -10.70 15.62 9.41
C ASN A 51 -11.83 16.63 9.64
N ALA A 52 -11.51 17.91 9.49
CA ALA A 52 -12.51 18.97 9.56
C ALA A 52 -13.40 18.97 8.29
N TYR A 53 -12.78 18.88 7.12
CA TYR A 53 -13.49 18.87 5.84
C TYR A 53 -12.65 18.17 4.74
N PRO A 54 -13.26 17.21 4.00
CA PRO A 54 -14.50 16.50 4.33
C PRO A 54 -14.37 15.72 5.64
N SER A 55 -15.48 15.63 6.39
CA SER A 55 -15.45 15.01 7.72
C SER A 55 -15.50 13.49 7.67
N PHE A 56 -14.35 12.85 7.75
CA PHE A 56 -14.22 11.40 7.98
C PHE A 56 -13.11 11.14 9.00
N ARG A 57 -13.10 9.94 9.59
CA ARG A 57 -12.04 9.53 10.51
C ARG A 57 -10.71 9.41 9.78
N VAL A 58 -9.64 9.94 10.39
CA VAL A 58 -8.28 9.77 9.87
C VAL A 58 -7.97 8.27 9.74
N PRO A 59 -7.49 7.81 8.57
CA PRO A 59 -7.34 6.38 8.31
C PRO A 59 -6.35 5.70 9.24
N LYS A 60 -6.64 4.46 9.55
CA LYS A 60 -5.76 3.56 10.30
C LYS A 60 -4.56 3.18 9.44
N LEU A 61 -3.38 3.17 10.03
CA LEU A 61 -2.12 2.79 9.35
C LEU A 61 -1.52 1.50 9.92
N GLY A 62 -1.83 1.17 11.18
CA GLY A 62 -1.29 -0.02 11.83
C GLY A 62 -1.69 -1.31 11.12
N GLY A 63 -0.68 -2.08 10.68
CA GLY A 63 -0.84 -3.29 9.88
C GLY A 63 -1.04 -3.07 8.40
N GLN A 64 -0.92 -1.83 7.90
CA GLN A 64 -0.94 -1.57 6.46
C GLN A 64 0.36 -2.05 5.81
N LYS A 65 0.29 -2.42 4.54
CA LYS A 65 1.45 -2.89 3.77
C LYS A 65 2.44 -1.75 3.55
N ALA A 66 3.73 -1.96 3.89
CA ALA A 66 4.78 -0.96 3.73
C ALA A 66 4.87 -0.46 2.28
N GLY A 67 4.93 -1.37 1.30
CA GLY A 67 4.97 -0.99 -0.12
C GLY A 67 3.78 -0.15 -0.58
N TYR A 68 2.57 -0.41 -0.04
CA TYR A 68 1.42 0.46 -0.31
C TYR A 68 1.56 1.83 0.37
N LEU A 69 2.12 1.92 1.56
CA LEU A 69 2.36 3.19 2.25
C LEU A 69 3.36 4.06 1.47
N VAL A 70 4.41 3.45 0.90
CA VAL A 70 5.35 4.12 -0.02
C VAL A 70 4.59 4.71 -1.21
N ILE A 71 3.80 3.89 -1.94
CA ILE A 71 2.99 4.35 -3.07
C ILE A 71 2.03 5.46 -2.65
N ALA A 72 1.46 5.36 -1.46
CA ALA A 72 0.53 6.36 -0.94
C ALA A 72 1.21 7.71 -0.67
N LEU A 73 2.40 7.71 -0.06
CA LEU A 73 3.18 8.93 0.21
C LEU A 73 3.69 9.55 -1.07
N GLN A 74 4.20 8.75 -2.01
CA GLN A 74 4.60 9.22 -3.34
C GLN A 74 3.42 9.84 -4.10
N GLY A 75 2.23 9.22 -4.05
CA GLY A 75 1.03 9.76 -4.66
C GLY A 75 0.54 11.08 -4.02
N TYR A 76 0.77 11.28 -2.71
CA TYR A 76 0.53 12.57 -2.07
C TYR A 76 1.54 13.62 -2.54
N ARG A 77 2.82 13.26 -2.62
CA ARG A 77 3.89 14.14 -3.11
C ARG A 77 3.64 14.58 -4.56
N SER A 78 3.26 13.67 -5.43
CA SER A 78 2.99 13.96 -6.86
C SER A 78 1.68 14.71 -7.10
N GLY A 79 0.77 14.75 -6.12
CA GLY A 79 -0.58 15.31 -6.26
C GLY A 79 -1.61 14.32 -6.85
N GLU A 80 -1.24 13.10 -7.19
CA GLU A 80 -2.18 12.04 -7.62
C GLU A 80 -3.22 11.68 -6.56
N ARG A 81 -2.89 11.94 -5.29
CA ARG A 81 -3.79 11.85 -4.15
C ARG A 81 -4.00 13.25 -3.56
N PRO A 82 -5.18 13.88 -3.77
CA PRO A 82 -5.41 15.24 -3.31
C PRO A 82 -5.68 15.28 -1.80
N GLN A 83 -4.72 15.72 -1.04
CA GLN A 83 -4.83 16.01 0.39
C GLN A 83 -3.69 16.96 0.81
N PRO A 84 -3.97 18.27 0.99
CA PRO A 84 -2.93 19.28 1.17
C PRO A 84 -1.95 18.98 2.31
N THR A 85 -2.45 18.66 3.50
CA THR A 85 -1.58 18.33 4.65
C THR A 85 -0.66 17.15 4.37
N LYS A 86 -1.12 16.13 3.60
CA LYS A 86 -0.30 14.97 3.25
C LYS A 86 0.70 15.31 2.15
N HIS A 87 0.32 16.18 1.22
CA HIS A 87 1.22 16.70 0.21
C HIS A 87 2.43 17.38 0.86
N ASP A 88 2.19 18.30 1.78
CA ASP A 88 3.26 19.03 2.47
C ASP A 88 4.16 18.09 3.29
N GLN A 89 3.57 17.15 4.03
CA GLN A 89 4.32 16.15 4.78
C GLN A 89 5.16 15.23 3.86
N ALA A 90 4.59 14.75 2.76
CA ALA A 90 5.32 13.88 1.83
C ALA A 90 6.43 14.61 1.09
N ASN A 91 6.27 15.90 0.80
CA ASN A 91 7.30 16.74 0.19
C ASN A 91 8.49 17.02 1.12
N SER A 92 8.30 16.95 2.42
CA SER A 92 9.39 17.15 3.39
C SER A 92 10.28 15.92 3.58
N LEU A 93 9.91 14.76 3.03
CA LEU A 93 10.64 13.50 3.15
C LEU A 93 11.44 13.21 1.87
N THR A 94 12.63 12.65 2.03
CA THR A 94 13.37 12.00 0.94
C THR A 94 12.74 10.66 0.56
N ASP A 95 13.17 10.03 -0.53
CA ASP A 95 12.68 8.70 -0.92
C ASP A 95 13.01 7.65 0.14
N GLN A 96 14.24 7.67 0.68
CA GLN A 96 14.63 6.77 1.77
C GLN A 96 13.79 6.97 3.03
N GLU A 97 13.51 8.21 3.41
CA GLU A 97 12.66 8.50 4.57
C GLU A 97 11.20 8.05 4.35
N ILE A 98 10.71 8.08 3.11
CA ILE A 98 9.41 7.49 2.77
C ILE A 98 9.43 5.97 2.98
N ASP A 99 10.48 5.29 2.54
CA ASP A 99 10.65 3.85 2.75
C ASP A 99 10.73 3.53 4.25
N ASP A 100 11.54 4.26 4.99
CA ASP A 100 11.75 4.08 6.43
C ASP A 100 10.46 4.27 7.23
N VAL A 101 9.77 5.38 7.03
CA VAL A 101 8.51 5.65 7.74
C VAL A 101 7.41 4.67 7.36
N SER A 102 7.40 4.20 6.11
CA SER A 102 6.45 3.18 5.65
C SER A 102 6.73 1.83 6.29
N ALA A 103 8.00 1.44 6.41
CA ALA A 103 8.43 0.23 7.11
C ALA A 103 8.01 0.30 8.59
N PHE A 104 8.29 1.42 9.28
CA PHE A 104 7.88 1.62 10.67
C PHE A 104 6.37 1.51 10.85
N LEU A 105 5.56 2.26 10.07
CA LEU A 105 4.11 2.26 10.21
C LEU A 105 3.50 0.87 9.97
N ALA A 106 4.10 0.06 9.12
CA ALA A 106 3.68 -1.31 8.87
C ALA A 106 3.90 -2.23 10.09
N THR A 107 4.94 -1.97 10.91
CA THR A 107 5.21 -2.75 12.13
C THR A 107 4.17 -2.52 13.23
N LEU A 108 3.43 -1.42 13.18
CA LEU A 108 2.45 -1.05 14.20
C LEU A 108 1.12 -1.83 14.07
N GLY A 109 1.11 -2.90 13.30
CA GLY A 109 -0.03 -3.79 13.12
C GLY A 109 -0.23 -4.78 14.25
N ASN A 110 -1.40 -5.41 14.23
CA ASN A 110 -1.72 -6.50 15.13
C ASN A 110 -1.48 -7.88 14.49
N ASP A 111 -1.53 -8.93 15.31
CA ASP A 111 -1.35 -10.32 14.88
C ASP A 111 -2.40 -10.76 13.85
N THR A 112 -3.59 -10.17 13.85
CA THR A 112 -4.66 -10.51 12.89
C THR A 112 -4.23 -10.18 11.45
N VAL A 113 -3.62 -9.01 11.24
CA VAL A 113 -3.12 -8.62 9.91
C VAL A 113 -1.88 -9.44 9.56
N ALA A 114 -0.97 -9.64 10.50
CA ALA A 114 0.23 -10.45 10.32
C ALA A 114 -0.12 -11.90 9.94
N ALA A 115 -1.15 -12.48 10.56
CA ALA A 115 -1.64 -13.83 10.27
C ALA A 115 -2.51 -13.94 9.00
N GLY A 116 -2.65 -12.86 8.21
CA GLY A 116 -3.46 -12.85 7.00
C GLY A 116 -4.97 -12.70 7.23
N GLY A 117 -5.37 -12.35 8.45
CA GLY A 117 -6.77 -12.12 8.82
C GLY A 117 -7.57 -13.38 9.17
N THR A 118 -8.87 -13.20 9.33
CA THR A 118 -9.82 -14.28 9.63
C THR A 118 -10.58 -14.70 8.38
N THR A 119 -11.01 -15.96 8.34
CA THR A 119 -11.92 -16.46 7.30
C THR A 119 -13.24 -15.69 7.34
N VAL A 120 -13.78 -15.37 6.17
CA VAL A 120 -15.07 -14.69 6.01
C VAL A 120 -16.09 -15.71 5.53
N GLU A 121 -17.18 -15.90 6.28
CA GLU A 121 -18.22 -16.89 5.95
C GLU A 121 -19.02 -16.50 4.69
N SER A 122 -19.22 -15.20 4.48
CA SER A 122 -19.94 -14.70 3.32
C SER A 122 -19.34 -13.38 2.81
N VAL A 123 -19.13 -13.30 1.52
CA VAL A 123 -18.67 -12.08 0.83
C VAL A 123 -19.85 -11.53 0.01
N PRO A 124 -20.27 -10.28 0.21
CA PRO A 124 -21.30 -9.68 -0.62
C PRO A 124 -20.91 -9.75 -2.11
N PRO A 125 -21.85 -10.08 -3.02
CA PRO A 125 -21.52 -10.20 -4.45
C PRO A 125 -20.77 -9.00 -5.02
N ALA A 126 -21.15 -7.78 -4.64
CA ALA A 126 -20.49 -6.56 -5.07
C ALA A 126 -19.05 -6.42 -4.52
N ALA A 127 -18.69 -7.09 -3.42
CA ALA A 127 -17.36 -7.08 -2.84
C ALA A 127 -16.44 -8.17 -3.42
N ALA A 128 -17.01 -9.17 -4.09
CA ALA A 128 -16.25 -10.34 -4.57
C ALA A 128 -15.11 -9.94 -5.53
N ALA A 129 -15.36 -9.02 -6.45
CA ALA A 129 -14.35 -8.52 -7.39
C ALA A 129 -13.19 -7.81 -6.67
N CYS A 130 -13.46 -7.09 -5.58
CA CYS A 130 -12.45 -6.41 -4.78
C CYS A 130 -11.49 -7.41 -4.12
N GLY A 131 -12.02 -8.57 -3.71
CA GLY A 131 -11.25 -9.64 -3.06
C GLY A 131 -10.14 -10.23 -3.91
N ALA A 132 -10.21 -10.14 -5.24
CA ALA A 132 -9.16 -10.63 -6.14
C ALA A 132 -7.81 -9.93 -5.90
N CYS A 133 -7.84 -8.64 -5.53
CA CYS A 133 -6.65 -7.84 -5.27
C CYS A 133 -6.44 -7.58 -3.78
N HIS A 134 -7.51 -7.26 -3.06
CA HIS A 134 -7.45 -6.88 -1.66
C HIS A 134 -7.60 -8.05 -0.67
N GLY A 135 -7.70 -9.28 -1.17
CA GLY A 135 -7.97 -10.48 -0.36
C GLY A 135 -9.46 -10.65 -0.07
N GLN A 136 -9.96 -11.89 -0.04
CA GLN A 136 -11.37 -12.19 0.22
C GLN A 136 -11.85 -11.70 1.61
N ASN A 137 -10.92 -11.65 2.55
CA ASN A 137 -11.12 -11.10 3.90
C ASN A 137 -10.66 -9.63 4.03
N GLY A 138 -10.36 -8.96 2.93
CA GLY A 138 -9.88 -7.58 2.92
C GLY A 138 -8.42 -7.40 3.34
N ILE A 139 -7.65 -8.48 3.50
CA ILE A 139 -6.20 -8.44 3.80
C ILE A 139 -5.42 -8.81 2.55
N SER A 140 -4.78 -7.83 1.93
CA SER A 140 -4.00 -8.06 0.72
C SER A 140 -2.75 -8.90 0.99
N VAL A 141 -2.49 -9.87 0.11
CA VAL A 141 -1.23 -10.64 0.09
C VAL A 141 -0.13 -9.93 -0.70
N ASN A 142 -0.47 -8.95 -1.53
CA ASN A 142 0.48 -8.17 -2.30
C ASN A 142 0.94 -6.95 -1.49
N ALA A 143 2.26 -6.75 -1.39
CA ALA A 143 2.85 -5.65 -0.63
C ALA A 143 2.47 -4.25 -1.15
N GLN A 144 2.13 -4.13 -2.42
CA GLN A 144 1.77 -2.85 -3.05
C GLN A 144 0.27 -2.56 -3.03
N TRP A 145 -0.57 -3.52 -2.62
CA TRP A 145 -2.01 -3.36 -2.57
C TRP A 145 -2.49 -3.20 -1.13
N PRO A 146 -3.40 -2.26 -0.86
CA PRO A 146 -3.79 -1.99 0.50
C PRO A 146 -4.66 -3.08 1.11
N THR A 147 -4.45 -3.33 2.39
CA THR A 147 -5.41 -3.96 3.28
C THR A 147 -6.59 -3.00 3.49
N LEU A 148 -7.80 -3.49 3.31
CA LEU A 148 -9.07 -2.76 3.50
C LEU A 148 -9.75 -3.11 4.81
N ALA A 149 -9.57 -4.35 5.28
CA ALA A 149 -10.19 -4.89 6.48
C ALA A 149 -9.92 -3.99 7.70
N GLY A 150 -10.97 -3.68 8.44
CA GLY A 150 -10.90 -2.88 9.65
C GLY A 150 -10.70 -1.38 9.43
N GLN A 151 -10.53 -0.91 8.19
CA GLN A 151 -10.40 0.51 7.90
C GLN A 151 -11.71 1.26 8.19
N HIS A 152 -11.65 2.54 8.46
CA HIS A 152 -12.85 3.36 8.73
C HIS A 152 -13.78 3.44 7.52
N GLU A 153 -15.08 3.15 7.73
CA GLU A 153 -16.12 3.18 6.71
C GLU A 153 -16.11 4.48 5.90
N GLY A 154 -16.16 5.63 6.58
CA GLY A 154 -16.17 6.94 5.91
C GLY A 154 -14.92 7.24 5.09
N TYR A 155 -13.75 6.71 5.49
CA TYR A 155 -12.53 6.84 4.68
C TYR A 155 -12.58 5.94 3.44
N LEU A 156 -13.05 4.70 3.56
CA LEU A 156 -13.21 3.79 2.43
C LEU A 156 -14.20 4.34 1.40
N GLU A 157 -15.35 4.84 1.87
CA GLU A 157 -16.35 5.48 1.03
C GLU A 157 -15.79 6.70 0.29
N HIS A 158 -15.13 7.61 1.02
CA HIS A 158 -14.48 8.78 0.45
C HIS A 158 -13.43 8.40 -0.62
N SER A 159 -12.57 7.43 -0.29
CA SER A 159 -11.51 6.99 -1.21
C SER A 159 -12.08 6.37 -2.49
N LEU A 160 -13.11 5.54 -2.39
CA LEU A 160 -13.74 4.91 -3.55
C LEU A 160 -14.43 5.93 -4.45
N LYS A 161 -15.11 6.92 -3.86
CA LYS A 161 -15.70 8.07 -4.61
C LYS A 161 -14.63 8.90 -5.31
N GLN A 162 -13.48 9.15 -4.67
CA GLN A 162 -12.37 9.87 -5.30
C GLN A 162 -11.78 9.12 -6.49
N TYR A 163 -11.62 7.80 -6.40
CA TYR A 163 -11.19 6.98 -7.54
C TYR A 163 -12.22 7.00 -8.66
N LYS A 164 -13.52 6.88 -8.33
CA LYS A 164 -14.60 6.90 -9.31
C LYS A 164 -14.72 8.23 -10.05
N SER A 165 -14.52 9.34 -9.36
CA SER A 165 -14.52 10.68 -9.95
C SER A 165 -13.22 11.07 -10.66
N GLY A 166 -12.16 10.27 -10.54
CA GLY A 166 -10.83 10.59 -11.04
C GLY A 166 -10.06 11.61 -10.19
N ALA A 167 -10.64 12.13 -9.10
CA ALA A 167 -9.96 13.06 -8.20
C ALA A 167 -8.71 12.45 -7.55
N ARG A 168 -8.72 11.13 -7.32
CA ARG A 168 -7.55 10.36 -6.92
C ARG A 168 -7.09 9.50 -8.09
N ALA A 169 -5.94 9.83 -8.65
CA ALA A 169 -5.41 9.16 -9.83
C ALA A 169 -4.83 7.78 -9.48
N ASN A 170 -5.31 6.75 -10.12
CA ASN A 170 -4.74 5.41 -10.16
C ASN A 170 -5.48 4.63 -11.26
N ALA A 171 -4.78 4.16 -12.28
CA ALA A 171 -5.39 3.52 -13.44
C ALA A 171 -6.19 2.26 -13.08
N ILE A 172 -5.66 1.42 -12.18
CA ILE A 172 -6.32 0.17 -11.76
C ILE A 172 -7.56 0.49 -10.94
N MET A 173 -7.40 1.27 -9.85
CA MET A 173 -8.52 1.58 -8.97
C MET A 173 -9.57 2.47 -9.64
N GLY A 174 -9.17 3.36 -10.54
CA GLY A 174 -10.10 4.16 -11.35
C GLY A 174 -11.00 3.28 -12.22
N ALA A 175 -10.41 2.30 -12.91
CA ALA A 175 -11.16 1.34 -13.72
C ALA A 175 -12.11 0.48 -12.86
N GLN A 176 -11.64 -0.01 -11.70
CA GLN A 176 -12.48 -0.80 -10.79
C GLN A 176 -13.62 0.04 -10.20
N ALA A 177 -13.32 1.25 -9.72
CA ALA A 177 -14.32 2.14 -9.14
C ALA A 177 -15.38 2.60 -10.15
N ALA A 178 -15.03 2.75 -11.43
CA ALA A 178 -15.98 3.09 -12.48
C ALA A 178 -17.08 2.03 -12.64
N MET A 179 -16.77 0.76 -12.40
CA MET A 179 -17.73 -0.36 -12.49
C MET A 179 -18.63 -0.50 -11.26
N VAL A 180 -18.34 0.19 -10.16
CA VAL A 180 -19.14 0.13 -8.93
C VAL A 180 -20.32 1.11 -9.04
N ASP A 181 -21.54 0.64 -8.79
CA ASP A 181 -22.69 1.51 -8.65
C ASP A 181 -22.54 2.43 -7.42
N GLU A 182 -22.88 3.71 -7.54
CA GLU A 182 -22.78 4.65 -6.41
C GLU A 182 -23.55 4.22 -5.17
N LYS A 183 -24.72 3.61 -5.37
CA LYS A 183 -25.56 3.08 -4.29
C LYS A 183 -24.89 1.96 -3.48
N ASP A 184 -23.91 1.24 -4.09
CA ASP A 184 -23.21 0.11 -3.46
C ASP A 184 -21.96 0.55 -2.69
N ILE A 185 -21.46 1.78 -2.94
CA ILE A 185 -20.26 2.30 -2.27
C ILE A 185 -20.39 2.28 -0.74
N PRO A 186 -21.47 2.75 -0.12
CA PRO A 186 -21.62 2.70 1.33
C PRO A 186 -21.65 1.28 1.89
N MET A 187 -22.27 0.33 1.19
CA MET A 187 -22.32 -1.07 1.60
C MET A 187 -20.94 -1.71 1.53
N LEU A 188 -20.18 -1.48 0.45
CA LEU A 188 -18.82 -1.96 0.31
C LEU A 188 -17.90 -1.41 1.39
N ALA A 189 -17.98 -0.10 1.66
CA ALA A 189 -17.21 0.55 2.71
C ALA A 189 -17.51 -0.06 4.09
N ARG A 190 -18.78 -0.26 4.40
CA ARG A 190 -19.22 -0.90 5.65
C ARG A 190 -18.75 -2.34 5.76
N TYR A 191 -18.83 -3.11 4.69
CA TYR A 191 -18.39 -4.49 4.67
C TYR A 191 -16.89 -4.58 5.06
N PHE A 192 -16.01 -3.90 4.35
CA PHE A 192 -14.57 -3.95 4.67
C PHE A 192 -14.24 -3.34 6.04
N ALA A 193 -14.96 -2.31 6.47
CA ALA A 193 -14.79 -1.71 7.79
C ALA A 193 -15.18 -2.67 8.94
N SER A 194 -16.12 -3.59 8.72
CA SER A 194 -16.57 -4.56 9.72
C SER A 194 -15.61 -5.74 9.93
N LEU A 195 -14.70 -5.96 8.97
CA LEU A 195 -13.74 -7.05 9.05
C LEU A 195 -12.63 -6.76 10.08
N LYS A 196 -12.06 -7.80 10.68
CA LYS A 196 -10.87 -7.66 11.53
C LYS A 196 -9.65 -7.37 10.65
N GLY A 197 -8.89 -6.35 10.98
CA GLY A 197 -7.75 -5.92 10.16
C GLY A 197 -7.00 -4.75 10.77
N LEU A 198 -6.91 -3.66 10.02
CA LEU A 198 -6.15 -2.47 10.40
C LEU A 198 -6.59 -1.86 11.73
N GLU A 199 -5.63 -1.35 12.48
CA GLU A 199 -5.85 -0.70 13.77
C GLU A 199 -5.31 0.74 13.81
N THR A 200 -5.88 1.52 14.73
CA THR A 200 -5.29 2.79 15.12
C THR A 200 -4.09 2.48 16.01
N THR A 201 -2.92 2.91 15.57
CA THR A 201 -1.68 2.73 16.32
C THR A 201 -1.67 3.66 17.52
N LYS A 202 -1.29 3.13 18.68
CA LYS A 202 -1.05 3.97 19.85
C LYS A 202 0.42 4.39 19.83
N PRO A 203 0.77 5.67 20.04
CA PRO A 203 2.13 6.02 20.40
C PRO A 203 2.50 5.29 21.69
N GLU A 204 3.65 4.61 21.67
CA GLU A 204 4.26 4.05 22.88
C GLU A 204 4.78 5.16 23.78
#